data_e6845577f24d459f9339c1d94218c93d
#
_entry.id   e6845577f24d459f9339c1d94218c93d
#
_cell.length_a   1.000
_cell.length_b   1.000
_cell.length_c   1.000
_cell.angle_alpha   90.00
_cell.angle_beta   90.00
_cell.angle_gamma   90.00
#
_symmetry.space_group_name_H-M   'P 1'
#
loop_
_entity.id
_entity.type
_entity.pdbx_description
1 polymer ?
#
loop_
_entity_poly.entity_id
_entity_poly.type
_entity_poly.pdbx_seq_one_letter_code
_entity_poly.pdbx_strand_id
1 'polypeptide(L)'
;MNSVFYRIFLLIFAFFSQAFFAQNYPDGMSDGDLNIDGKNVPVKIFATTSPQEFVDFSAKPQSSNVLVILNELVNEYAQTNVFENYKARGFQVLNKDFQPVTESMNPQKDYKYLYRPTGAENVITPNKNVSLNTEFKIWDPSKGIKLGPITLHFYSLMFILAFGLGYVIMSYIFRIDNVNQKYLEPLFTWTLVGTILGARLGHVIFYQPELFKQDFWSVFLPIQTKPEFKFTGFSGLASHGATIALIFTTLYYAYKIIRKNPFWVYDRIGIVVALGGAFVRLGNFFNSEIIGKTVNPSSPFAILFPQMSNEYGVTVPRYPSQLFEAVGYVLLFILLWVLYRYTNKKYQQGWLFGLFFVILWSIRFFVEFLKEPQGDEFISFAGLNTGQVLSIPFIIIGAVVMLYSKKFKITEAENEKPD
;
A
#
# COMPACT_ATOMS: atom_id res chain seq x y z
N MET A 1 16.00 28.77 2.16
CA MET A 1 15.35 27.46 2.03
C MET A 1 15.88 26.82 0.76
N ASN A 2 16.72 25.78 0.90
CA ASN A 2 17.61 25.34 -0.18
C ASN A 2 16.84 24.72 -1.35
N SER A 3 17.30 24.98 -2.58
CA SER A 3 16.73 24.49 -3.85
C SER A 3 16.48 22.96 -3.86
N VAL A 4 17.25 22.18 -3.11
CA VAL A 4 17.11 20.74 -2.97
C VAL A 4 15.82 20.37 -2.22
N PHE A 5 15.51 21.04 -1.10
CA PHE A 5 14.30 20.76 -0.34
C PHE A 5 13.03 21.11 -1.13
N TYR A 6 13.05 22.22 -1.86
CA TYR A 6 11.97 22.60 -2.75
C TYR A 6 11.75 21.59 -3.89
N ARG A 7 12.84 21.09 -4.49
CA ARG A 7 12.77 20.05 -5.54
C ARG A 7 12.22 18.73 -5.01
N ILE A 8 12.63 18.32 -3.80
CA ILE A 8 12.08 17.13 -3.13
C ILE A 8 10.58 17.32 -2.86
N PHE A 9 10.19 18.48 -2.35
CA PHE A 9 8.78 18.79 -2.09
C PHE A 9 7.95 18.79 -3.38
N LEU A 10 8.44 19.35 -4.48
CA LEU A 10 7.76 19.33 -5.77
C LEU A 10 7.63 17.90 -6.33
N LEU A 11 8.66 17.07 -6.17
CA LEU A 11 8.60 15.66 -6.58
C LEU A 11 7.53 14.90 -5.77
N ILE A 12 7.54 15.03 -4.46
CA ILE A 12 6.55 14.42 -3.58
C ILE A 12 5.15 14.91 -3.95
N PHE A 13 4.96 16.21 -4.13
CA PHE A 13 3.68 16.80 -4.50
C PHE A 13 3.19 16.30 -5.88
N ALA A 14 4.08 16.19 -6.86
CA ALA A 14 3.74 15.67 -8.19
C ALA A 14 3.28 14.20 -8.12
N PHE A 15 3.95 13.35 -7.33
CA PHE A 15 3.54 11.96 -7.14
C PHE A 15 2.20 11.85 -6.41
N PHE A 16 2.00 12.64 -5.35
CA PHE A 16 0.72 12.66 -4.63
C PHE A 16 -0.41 13.18 -5.51
N SER A 17 -0.19 14.23 -6.29
CA SER A 17 -1.22 14.76 -7.17
C SER A 17 -1.63 13.75 -8.25
N GLN A 18 -0.68 13.05 -8.88
CA GLN A 18 -1.00 12.00 -9.83
C GLN A 18 -1.77 10.83 -9.18
N ALA A 19 -1.40 10.43 -7.96
CA ALA A 19 -2.10 9.38 -7.24
C ALA A 19 -3.53 9.79 -6.87
N PHE A 20 -3.76 11.05 -6.47
CA PHE A 20 -5.09 11.55 -6.13
C PHE A 20 -6.00 11.75 -7.35
N PHE A 21 -5.44 12.14 -8.49
CA PHE A 21 -6.24 12.37 -9.71
C PHE A 21 -6.51 11.09 -10.51
N ALA A 22 -5.89 9.98 -10.12
CA ALA A 22 -5.94 8.78 -10.92
C ALA A 22 -7.33 8.14 -11.03
N GLN A 23 -8.27 8.34 -10.10
CA GLN A 23 -9.56 7.64 -10.14
C GLN A 23 -10.63 8.24 -9.20
N ASN A 24 -11.25 9.35 -9.57
CA ASN A 24 -12.51 9.76 -8.95
C ASN A 24 -13.70 9.30 -9.81
N TYR A 25 -14.58 8.49 -9.24
CA TYR A 25 -15.90 8.20 -9.79
C TYR A 25 -16.94 9.06 -9.06
N PRO A 26 -17.45 10.15 -9.68
CA PRO A 26 -18.30 11.10 -8.96
C PRO A 26 -19.63 10.52 -8.49
N ASP A 27 -20.17 9.50 -9.18
CA ASP A 27 -21.53 9.01 -8.97
C ASP A 27 -21.62 7.50 -8.64
N GLY A 28 -20.52 6.84 -8.29
CA GLY A 28 -20.49 5.40 -8.02
C GLY A 28 -20.75 4.52 -9.25
N MET A 29 -20.86 5.13 -10.42
CA MET A 29 -21.01 4.45 -11.70
C MET A 29 -19.85 4.77 -12.62
N SER A 30 -19.41 3.79 -13.39
CA SER A 30 -18.40 3.94 -14.44
C SER A 30 -18.99 3.58 -15.80
N ASP A 31 -18.41 4.15 -16.85
CA ASP A 31 -18.74 3.78 -18.22
C ASP A 31 -17.94 2.53 -18.63
N GLY A 32 -18.58 1.66 -19.41
CA GLY A 32 -17.94 0.49 -19.99
C GLY A 32 -18.77 -0.01 -21.19
N ASP A 33 -18.22 -1.00 -21.88
CA ASP A 33 -18.92 -1.66 -22.99
C ASP A 33 -19.00 -3.17 -22.75
N LEU A 34 -20.20 -3.73 -22.91
CA LEU A 34 -20.38 -5.16 -23.07
C LEU A 34 -20.24 -5.50 -24.54
N ASN A 35 -19.29 -6.36 -24.90
CA ASN A 35 -19.26 -6.95 -26.22
C ASN A 35 -20.21 -8.16 -26.21
N ILE A 36 -21.33 -8.06 -26.97
CA ILE A 36 -22.33 -9.12 -27.13
C ILE A 36 -22.27 -9.59 -28.57
N ASP A 37 -21.73 -10.79 -28.82
CA ASP A 37 -21.55 -11.38 -30.15
C ASP A 37 -20.85 -10.43 -31.16
N GLY A 38 -19.80 -9.75 -30.68
CA GLY A 38 -19.04 -8.82 -31.52
C GLY A 38 -19.61 -7.38 -31.60
N LYS A 39 -20.78 -7.12 -31.01
CA LYS A 39 -21.38 -5.78 -30.94
C LYS A 39 -21.11 -5.14 -29.59
N ASN A 40 -20.48 -3.95 -29.57
CA ASN A 40 -20.28 -3.19 -28.36
C ASN A 40 -21.56 -2.49 -27.90
N VAL A 41 -21.98 -2.77 -26.69
CA VAL A 41 -23.17 -2.20 -26.05
C VAL A 41 -22.71 -1.36 -24.87
N PRO A 42 -22.86 -0.02 -24.93
CA PRO A 42 -22.48 0.85 -23.82
C PRO A 42 -23.27 0.52 -22.56
N VAL A 43 -22.57 0.42 -21.42
CA VAL A 43 -23.18 0.12 -20.11
C VAL A 43 -22.67 1.07 -19.05
N LYS A 44 -23.55 1.39 -18.10
CA LYS A 44 -23.13 1.97 -16.82
C LYS A 44 -22.85 0.84 -15.84
N ILE A 45 -21.67 0.83 -15.26
CA ILE A 45 -21.25 -0.20 -14.32
C ILE A 45 -21.39 0.36 -12.90
N PHE A 46 -22.08 -0.37 -12.05
CA PHE A 46 -22.30 -0.06 -10.64
C PHE A 46 -21.74 -1.19 -9.78
N ALA A 47 -20.78 -0.86 -8.90
CA ALA A 47 -20.28 -1.78 -7.90
C ALA A 47 -20.84 -1.39 -6.54
N THR A 48 -21.69 -2.23 -5.96
CA THR A 48 -22.32 -1.95 -4.67
C THR A 48 -21.54 -2.62 -3.54
N THR A 49 -21.46 -1.92 -2.42
CA THR A 49 -20.76 -2.38 -1.22
C THR A 49 -21.72 -2.82 -0.11
N SER A 50 -23.00 -2.49 -0.23
CA SER A 50 -24.01 -2.86 0.75
C SER A 50 -25.33 -3.28 0.11
N PRO A 51 -26.12 -4.16 0.77
CA PRO A 51 -27.47 -4.50 0.29
C PRO A 51 -28.39 -3.29 0.17
N GLN A 52 -28.29 -2.31 1.09
CA GLN A 52 -29.15 -1.12 1.08
C GLN A 52 -28.82 -0.22 -0.12
N GLU A 53 -27.57 0.03 -0.41
CA GLU A 53 -27.16 0.80 -1.61
C GLU A 53 -27.68 0.17 -2.89
N PHE A 54 -27.65 -1.16 -2.98
CA PHE A 54 -28.18 -1.88 -4.11
C PHE A 54 -29.69 -1.71 -4.22
N VAL A 55 -30.44 -1.81 -3.12
CA VAL A 55 -31.90 -1.61 -3.10
C VAL A 55 -32.25 -0.20 -3.57
N ASP A 56 -31.59 0.81 -3.01
CA ASP A 56 -31.81 2.22 -3.34
C ASP A 56 -31.47 2.53 -4.79
N PHE A 57 -30.37 1.98 -5.29
CA PHE A 57 -29.97 2.11 -6.69
C PHE A 57 -30.96 1.41 -7.63
N SER A 58 -31.33 0.18 -7.32
CA SER A 58 -32.18 -0.64 -8.19
C SER A 58 -33.63 -0.12 -8.30
N ALA A 59 -34.06 0.70 -7.34
CA ALA A 59 -35.36 1.37 -7.36
C ALA A 59 -35.42 2.57 -8.31
N LYS A 60 -34.26 3.13 -8.70
CA LYS A 60 -34.20 4.30 -9.61
C LYS A 60 -34.39 3.89 -11.05
N PRO A 61 -35.20 4.65 -11.83
CA PRO A 61 -35.28 4.46 -13.28
C PRO A 61 -33.90 4.70 -13.93
N GLN A 62 -33.56 3.85 -14.89
CA GLN A 62 -32.31 3.99 -15.67
C GLN A 62 -32.62 4.12 -17.14
N SER A 63 -32.02 5.11 -17.81
CA SER A 63 -32.17 5.34 -19.25
C SER A 63 -31.09 4.66 -20.11
N SER A 64 -30.08 4.08 -19.47
CA SER A 64 -28.94 3.38 -20.09
C SER A 64 -28.88 1.93 -19.64
N ASN A 65 -28.21 1.09 -20.41
CA ASN A 65 -27.88 -0.27 -19.95
C ASN A 65 -27.05 -0.19 -18.66
N VAL A 66 -27.36 -1.05 -17.71
CA VAL A 66 -26.67 -1.06 -16.40
C VAL A 66 -26.17 -2.45 -16.09
N LEU A 67 -24.90 -2.55 -15.71
CA LEU A 67 -24.29 -3.75 -15.18
C LEU A 67 -23.95 -3.53 -13.71
N VAL A 68 -24.57 -4.31 -12.82
CA VAL A 68 -24.26 -4.31 -11.40
C VAL A 68 -23.33 -5.46 -11.10
N ILE A 69 -22.20 -5.17 -10.45
CA ILE A 69 -21.25 -6.17 -9.97
C ILE A 69 -21.61 -6.47 -8.50
N LEU A 70 -21.95 -7.74 -8.21
CA LEU A 70 -22.34 -8.17 -6.88
C LEU A 70 -21.12 -8.54 -6.06
N ASN A 71 -20.93 -7.91 -4.89
CA ASN A 71 -20.01 -8.38 -3.89
C ASN A 71 -20.63 -9.53 -3.07
N GLU A 72 -19.85 -10.18 -2.19
CA GLU A 72 -20.33 -11.34 -1.42
C GLU A 72 -21.54 -11.00 -0.54
N LEU A 73 -21.50 -9.89 0.21
CA LEU A 73 -22.60 -9.44 1.06
C LEU A 73 -23.87 -9.16 0.27
N VAL A 74 -23.76 -8.48 -0.86
CA VAL A 74 -24.89 -8.19 -1.73
C VAL A 74 -25.37 -9.46 -2.44
N ASN A 75 -24.46 -10.37 -2.74
CA ASN A 75 -24.77 -11.66 -3.32
C ASN A 75 -25.56 -12.54 -2.35
N GLU A 76 -25.18 -12.61 -1.08
CA GLU A 76 -25.94 -13.31 -0.05
C GLU A 76 -27.36 -12.74 0.13
N TYR A 77 -27.49 -11.42 0.17
CA TYR A 77 -28.81 -10.76 0.22
C TYR A 77 -29.63 -11.00 -1.03
N ALA A 78 -29.00 -11.03 -2.20
CA ALA A 78 -29.63 -11.35 -3.47
C ALA A 78 -30.17 -12.79 -3.50
N GLN A 79 -29.46 -13.73 -2.85
CA GLN A 79 -29.85 -15.14 -2.79
C GLN A 79 -31.06 -15.39 -1.92
N THR A 80 -31.28 -14.61 -0.86
CA THR A 80 -32.39 -14.81 0.07
C THR A 80 -33.74 -14.33 -0.48
N ASN A 81 -33.75 -13.42 -1.47
CA ASN A 81 -34.99 -12.78 -1.96
C ASN A 81 -35.16 -12.70 -3.46
N VAL A 82 -34.40 -13.50 -4.30
CA VAL A 82 -35.16 -13.89 -5.37
C VAL A 82 -35.07 -13.27 -6.72
N PHE A 83 -34.72 -14.12 -7.56
CA PHE A 83 -34.88 -14.13 -9.01
C PHE A 83 -36.12 -13.32 -9.51
N GLU A 84 -37.28 -13.51 -8.89
CA GLU A 84 -38.52 -12.82 -9.24
C GLU A 84 -38.44 -11.29 -9.05
N ASN A 85 -37.81 -10.84 -7.94
CA ASN A 85 -37.68 -9.42 -7.66
C ASN A 85 -36.76 -8.69 -8.63
N TYR A 86 -35.69 -9.37 -9.11
CA TYR A 86 -34.79 -8.77 -10.09
C TYR A 86 -35.39 -8.74 -11.49
N LYS A 87 -36.07 -9.81 -11.89
CA LYS A 87 -36.84 -9.82 -13.16
C LYS A 87 -37.92 -8.74 -13.18
N ALA A 88 -38.64 -8.57 -12.06
CA ALA A 88 -39.68 -7.51 -11.97
C ALA A 88 -39.11 -6.09 -12.12
N ARG A 89 -37.81 -5.91 -11.77
CA ARG A 89 -37.07 -4.65 -11.93
C ARG A 89 -36.31 -4.55 -13.26
N GLY A 90 -36.50 -5.52 -14.18
CA GLY A 90 -35.89 -5.55 -15.50
C GLY A 90 -34.45 -6.01 -15.55
N PHE A 91 -33.92 -6.65 -14.49
CA PHE A 91 -32.59 -7.21 -14.50
C PHE A 91 -32.56 -8.65 -14.99
N GLN A 92 -31.49 -8.98 -15.70
CA GLN A 92 -31.05 -10.35 -15.97
C GLN A 92 -29.97 -10.72 -14.93
N VAL A 93 -30.08 -11.90 -14.37
CA VAL A 93 -29.04 -12.46 -13.47
C VAL A 93 -28.04 -13.24 -14.31
N LEU A 94 -26.75 -12.92 -14.18
CA LEU A 94 -25.69 -13.52 -14.97
C LEU A 94 -24.63 -14.14 -14.06
N ASN A 95 -24.05 -15.25 -14.53
CA ASN A 95 -22.92 -15.89 -13.88
C ASN A 95 -21.59 -15.18 -14.22
N LYS A 96 -20.46 -15.74 -13.74
CA LYS A 96 -19.11 -15.22 -14.01
C LYS A 96 -18.76 -15.15 -15.50
N ASP A 97 -19.37 -15.97 -16.35
CA ASP A 97 -19.13 -16.03 -17.79
C ASP A 97 -20.20 -15.24 -18.58
N PHE A 98 -20.90 -14.34 -17.91
CA PHE A 98 -22.00 -13.52 -18.45
C PHE A 98 -23.16 -14.34 -19.05
N GLN A 99 -23.29 -15.61 -18.68
CA GLN A 99 -24.42 -16.41 -19.12
C GLN A 99 -25.62 -16.21 -18.19
N PRO A 100 -26.84 -16.10 -18.74
CA PRO A 100 -28.08 -15.98 -17.94
C PRO A 100 -28.23 -17.19 -17.02
N VAL A 101 -28.47 -16.93 -15.73
CA VAL A 101 -28.76 -17.96 -14.74
C VAL A 101 -30.22 -18.35 -14.81
N THR A 102 -30.51 -19.64 -14.88
CA THR A 102 -31.87 -20.21 -14.91
C THR A 102 -32.24 -20.77 -13.54
N GLU A 103 -33.51 -20.88 -13.24
CA GLU A 103 -34.03 -21.41 -11.95
C GLU A 103 -33.54 -22.82 -11.60
N SER A 104 -33.08 -23.59 -12.61
CA SER A 104 -32.52 -24.93 -12.41
C SER A 104 -31.05 -24.94 -11.96
N MET A 105 -30.37 -23.81 -11.98
CA MET A 105 -28.97 -23.69 -11.53
C MET A 105 -28.92 -23.41 -10.03
N ASN A 106 -27.89 -23.93 -9.35
CA ASN A 106 -27.71 -23.67 -7.91
C ASN A 106 -27.42 -22.19 -7.66
N PRO A 107 -28.34 -21.42 -7.06
CA PRO A 107 -28.21 -19.96 -6.94
C PRO A 107 -26.95 -19.53 -6.17
N GLN A 108 -26.47 -20.35 -5.24
CA GLN A 108 -25.46 -19.95 -4.26
C GLN A 108 -24.04 -19.82 -4.82
N LYS A 109 -23.78 -20.30 -6.04
CA LYS A 109 -22.43 -20.28 -6.63
C LYS A 109 -22.32 -19.48 -7.92
N ASP A 110 -23.47 -19.14 -8.54
CA ASP A 110 -23.48 -18.72 -9.94
C ASP A 110 -23.84 -17.25 -10.19
N TYR A 111 -24.29 -16.50 -9.18
CA TYR A 111 -24.61 -15.08 -9.35
C TYR A 111 -23.37 -14.22 -9.26
N LYS A 112 -23.07 -13.48 -10.32
CA LYS A 112 -21.94 -12.54 -10.33
C LYS A 112 -22.37 -11.13 -10.74
N TYR A 113 -23.28 -11.06 -11.71
CA TYR A 113 -23.70 -9.79 -12.29
C TYR A 113 -25.21 -9.69 -12.38
N LEU A 114 -25.74 -8.47 -12.24
CA LEU A 114 -27.12 -8.12 -12.61
C LEU A 114 -27.05 -7.14 -13.77
N TYR A 115 -27.63 -7.51 -14.89
CA TYR A 115 -27.63 -6.70 -16.10
C TYR A 115 -29.05 -6.21 -16.42
N ARG A 116 -29.21 -4.90 -16.56
CA ARG A 116 -30.48 -4.29 -17.00
C ARG A 116 -30.31 -3.74 -18.43
N PRO A 117 -30.81 -4.42 -19.46
CA PRO A 117 -30.76 -3.91 -20.82
C PRO A 117 -31.81 -2.80 -21.04
N THR A 118 -31.48 -1.82 -21.87
CA THR A 118 -32.40 -0.86 -22.44
C THR A 118 -32.65 -1.23 -23.90
N GLY A 119 -33.74 -1.92 -24.15
CA GLY A 119 -34.09 -2.43 -25.48
C GLY A 119 -33.89 -3.94 -25.62
N ALA A 120 -34.75 -4.54 -26.45
CA ALA A 120 -34.79 -6.00 -26.66
C ALA A 120 -33.49 -6.52 -27.34
N GLU A 121 -32.85 -5.68 -28.15
CA GLU A 121 -31.61 -6.02 -28.88
C GLU A 121 -30.40 -6.21 -27.98
N ASN A 122 -30.44 -5.61 -26.78
CA ASN A 122 -29.37 -5.66 -25.81
C ASN A 122 -29.54 -6.80 -24.80
N VAL A 123 -30.60 -7.59 -24.89
CA VAL A 123 -30.86 -8.72 -24.00
C VAL A 123 -29.84 -9.83 -24.27
N ILE A 124 -29.22 -10.31 -23.18
CA ILE A 124 -28.29 -11.44 -23.24
C ILE A 124 -29.11 -12.74 -23.23
N THR A 125 -28.97 -13.53 -24.29
CA THR A 125 -29.58 -14.86 -24.40
C THR A 125 -28.55 -15.94 -24.19
N PRO A 126 -28.92 -17.16 -23.75
CA PRO A 126 -27.98 -18.27 -23.61
C PRO A 126 -27.13 -18.49 -24.87
N ASN A 127 -25.88 -18.88 -24.68
CA ASN A 127 -24.88 -19.15 -25.72
C ASN A 127 -24.39 -17.94 -26.52
N LYS A 128 -24.75 -16.71 -26.19
CA LYS A 128 -24.07 -15.53 -26.72
C LYS A 128 -22.65 -15.42 -26.12
N ASN A 129 -21.70 -15.06 -26.99
CA ASN A 129 -20.37 -14.68 -26.51
C ASN A 129 -20.47 -13.28 -25.92
N VAL A 130 -20.31 -13.18 -24.60
CA VAL A 130 -20.33 -11.91 -23.89
C VAL A 130 -19.03 -11.69 -23.18
N SER A 131 -18.43 -10.54 -23.38
CA SER A 131 -17.26 -10.09 -22.64
C SER A 131 -17.45 -8.65 -22.23
N LEU A 132 -16.96 -8.33 -21.05
CA LEU A 132 -16.93 -6.96 -20.56
C LEU A 132 -15.65 -6.30 -21.08
N ASN A 133 -15.79 -5.43 -22.08
CA ASN A 133 -14.73 -4.52 -22.46
C ASN A 133 -14.80 -3.31 -21.52
N THR A 134 -14.24 -3.47 -20.35
CA THR A 134 -13.93 -2.33 -19.53
C THR A 134 -12.68 -1.69 -20.12
N GLU A 135 -12.84 -0.75 -21.03
CA GLU A 135 -11.92 0.36 -21.09
C GLU A 135 -12.15 1.24 -19.85
N PHE A 136 -12.07 0.62 -18.68
CA PHE A 136 -11.62 1.39 -17.55
C PHE A 136 -10.25 1.88 -18.01
N LYS A 137 -10.12 3.13 -18.33
CA LYS A 137 -8.82 3.81 -18.32
C LYS A 137 -8.33 3.85 -16.87
N ILE A 138 -8.46 2.72 -16.19
CA ILE A 138 -7.82 2.48 -14.92
C ILE A 138 -6.36 2.41 -15.28
N TRP A 139 -5.67 3.49 -15.00
CA TRP A 139 -4.23 3.46 -15.01
C TRP A 139 -3.79 2.30 -14.10
N ASP A 140 -3.25 1.26 -14.71
CA ASP A 140 -2.71 0.12 -13.98
C ASP A 140 -1.20 0.33 -13.80
N PRO A 141 -0.77 0.99 -12.71
CA PRO A 141 0.64 1.25 -12.48
C PRO A 141 1.44 -0.01 -12.17
N SER A 142 0.79 -1.13 -11.86
CA SER A 142 1.48 -2.39 -11.61
C SER A 142 2.23 -2.90 -12.83
N LYS A 143 1.78 -2.54 -14.04
CA LYS A 143 2.44 -2.89 -15.31
C LYS A 143 3.82 -2.26 -15.48
N GLY A 144 4.12 -1.19 -14.71
CA GLY A 144 5.41 -0.51 -14.80
C GLY A 144 5.66 0.23 -16.11
N ILE A 145 6.90 0.73 -16.26
CA ILE A 145 7.37 1.43 -17.45
C ILE A 145 8.31 0.51 -18.21
N LYS A 146 8.01 0.23 -19.48
CA LYS A 146 8.90 -0.56 -20.35
C LYS A 146 10.06 0.31 -20.85
N LEU A 147 11.28 -0.08 -20.51
CA LEU A 147 12.53 0.53 -20.96
C LEU A 147 13.32 -0.50 -21.77
N GLY A 148 12.96 -0.67 -23.03
CA GLY A 148 13.51 -1.73 -23.87
C GLY A 148 13.17 -3.12 -23.33
N PRO A 149 14.16 -3.99 -23.04
CA PRO A 149 13.92 -5.35 -22.52
C PRO A 149 13.57 -5.37 -21.01
N ILE A 150 13.72 -4.25 -20.31
CA ILE A 150 13.53 -4.15 -18.86
C ILE A 150 12.21 -3.43 -18.58
N THR A 151 11.43 -3.97 -17.64
CA THR A 151 10.26 -3.29 -17.08
C THR A 151 10.60 -2.73 -15.71
N LEU A 152 10.56 -1.40 -15.57
CA LEU A 152 10.73 -0.73 -14.30
C LEU A 152 9.36 -0.59 -13.63
N HIS A 153 9.13 -1.38 -12.58
CA HIS A 153 7.91 -1.29 -11.78
C HIS A 153 7.93 -0.06 -10.87
N PHE A 154 6.78 0.61 -10.74
CA PHE A 154 6.66 1.80 -9.87
C PHE A 154 7.00 1.50 -8.43
N TYR A 155 6.69 0.29 -7.94
CA TYR A 155 7.11 -0.15 -6.60
C TYR A 155 8.62 -0.10 -6.42
N SER A 156 9.39 -0.64 -7.37
CA SER A 156 10.85 -0.59 -7.36
C SER A 156 11.38 0.85 -7.46
N LEU A 157 10.72 1.68 -8.29
CA LEU A 157 11.07 3.10 -8.40
C LEU A 157 10.91 3.83 -7.06
N MET A 158 9.86 3.53 -6.28
CA MET A 158 9.66 4.12 -4.95
C MET A 158 10.81 3.75 -3.99
N PHE A 159 11.33 2.54 -4.04
CA PHE A 159 12.53 2.18 -3.27
C PHE A 159 13.77 2.94 -3.72
N ILE A 160 14.00 3.06 -5.03
CA ILE A 160 15.12 3.85 -5.57
C ILE A 160 15.03 5.30 -5.08
N LEU A 161 13.83 5.91 -5.11
CA LEU A 161 13.61 7.26 -4.62
C LEU A 161 13.81 7.36 -3.10
N ALA A 162 13.30 6.39 -2.33
CA ALA A 162 13.47 6.35 -0.87
C ALA A 162 14.95 6.34 -0.48
N PHE A 163 15.74 5.45 -1.05
CA PHE A 163 17.18 5.35 -0.75
C PHE A 163 17.97 6.51 -1.35
N GLY A 164 17.68 6.91 -2.59
CA GLY A 164 18.40 8.01 -3.25
C GLY A 164 18.19 9.35 -2.56
N LEU A 165 16.95 9.72 -2.25
CA LEU A 165 16.64 10.93 -1.50
C LEU A 165 17.14 10.82 -0.05
N GLY A 166 17.05 9.61 0.54
CA GLY A 166 17.61 9.33 1.85
C GLY A 166 19.10 9.61 1.92
N TYR A 167 19.86 9.18 0.91
CA TYR A 167 21.30 9.47 0.80
C TYR A 167 21.57 10.98 0.71
N VAL A 168 20.82 11.69 -0.15
CA VAL A 168 21.00 13.15 -0.32
C VAL A 168 20.68 13.92 0.97
N ILE A 169 19.59 13.56 1.65
CA ILE A 169 19.20 14.19 2.91
C ILE A 169 20.23 13.89 4.00
N MET A 170 20.69 12.64 4.11
CA MET A 170 21.69 12.25 5.11
C MET A 170 23.03 12.93 4.85
N SER A 171 23.46 13.07 3.58
CA SER A 171 24.65 13.85 3.23
C SER A 171 24.53 15.31 3.69
N TYR A 172 23.35 15.89 3.54
CA TYR A 172 23.08 17.26 4.02
C TYR A 172 23.07 17.34 5.55
N ILE A 173 22.51 16.36 6.25
CA ILE A 173 22.55 16.25 7.72
C ILE A 173 23.99 16.18 8.20
N PHE A 174 24.84 15.34 7.58
CA PHE A 174 26.25 15.22 7.96
C PHE A 174 27.01 16.53 7.80
N ARG A 175 26.73 17.31 6.75
CA ARG A 175 27.30 18.65 6.58
C ARG A 175 26.87 19.62 7.69
N ILE A 176 25.60 19.57 8.11
CA ILE A 176 25.08 20.43 9.21
C ILE A 176 25.73 20.04 10.54
N ASP A 177 25.94 18.75 10.77
CA ASP A 177 26.51 18.24 12.02
C ASP A 177 28.06 18.18 11.99
N ASN A 178 28.70 18.75 10.96
CA ASN A 178 30.13 18.73 10.72
C ASN A 178 30.79 17.32 10.76
N VAL A 179 29.99 16.30 10.34
CA VAL A 179 30.46 14.91 10.25
C VAL A 179 31.12 14.67 8.90
N ASN A 180 32.27 13.99 8.91
CA ASN A 180 33.00 13.67 7.70
C ASN A 180 32.16 12.77 6.76
N GLN A 181 32.08 13.16 5.49
CA GLN A 181 31.30 12.45 4.46
C GLN A 181 31.79 11.01 4.21
N LYS A 182 33.04 10.66 4.62
CA LYS A 182 33.54 9.28 4.51
C LYS A 182 32.69 8.25 5.27
N TYR A 183 31.93 8.69 6.29
CA TYR A 183 31.03 7.82 7.05
C TYR A 183 29.67 7.61 6.41
N LEU A 184 29.34 8.38 5.36
CA LEU A 184 28.03 8.29 4.69
C LEU A 184 27.88 7.01 3.86
N GLU A 185 28.90 6.67 3.07
CA GLU A 185 28.85 5.46 2.23
C GLU A 185 28.72 4.18 3.07
N PRO A 186 29.48 3.98 4.15
CA PRO A 186 29.25 2.84 5.04
C PRO A 186 27.84 2.82 5.64
N LEU A 187 27.28 3.96 6.05
CA LEU A 187 25.91 4.02 6.57
C LEU A 187 24.92 3.56 5.51
N PHE A 188 25.03 4.10 4.30
CA PHE A 188 24.17 3.74 3.18
C PHE A 188 24.29 2.25 2.85
N THR A 189 25.50 1.73 2.75
CA THR A 189 25.75 0.32 2.43
C THR A 189 25.15 -0.61 3.48
N TRP A 190 25.42 -0.36 4.77
CA TRP A 190 24.91 -1.21 5.86
C TRP A 190 23.39 -1.13 5.98
N THR A 191 22.77 0.03 5.74
CA THR A 191 21.30 0.15 5.74
C THR A 191 20.69 -0.54 4.54
N LEU A 192 21.25 -0.40 3.34
CA LEU A 192 20.74 -1.04 2.11
C LEU A 192 20.87 -2.57 2.20
N VAL A 193 22.07 -3.07 2.50
CA VAL A 193 22.32 -4.51 2.62
C VAL A 193 21.52 -5.11 3.76
N GLY A 194 21.48 -4.44 4.91
CA GLY A 194 20.66 -4.86 6.05
C GLY A 194 19.17 -4.95 5.71
N THR A 195 18.64 -3.96 4.99
CA THR A 195 17.24 -3.98 4.56
C THR A 195 16.95 -5.16 3.64
N ILE A 196 17.73 -5.35 2.58
CA ILE A 196 17.48 -6.38 1.56
C ILE A 196 17.67 -7.78 2.15
N LEU A 197 18.82 -8.05 2.77
CA LEU A 197 19.10 -9.37 3.36
C LEU A 197 18.18 -9.67 4.53
N GLY A 198 17.93 -8.68 5.39
CA GLY A 198 17.03 -8.85 6.51
C GLY A 198 15.59 -9.14 6.10
N ALA A 199 15.08 -8.41 5.10
CA ALA A 199 13.75 -8.66 4.56
C ALA A 199 13.64 -10.07 3.96
N ARG A 200 14.65 -10.51 3.20
CA ARG A 200 14.67 -11.84 2.60
C ARG A 200 14.80 -12.94 3.64
N LEU A 201 15.75 -12.83 4.56
CA LEU A 201 15.92 -13.81 5.64
C LEU A 201 14.68 -13.90 6.52
N GLY A 202 14.09 -12.76 6.88
CA GLY A 202 12.85 -12.75 7.64
C GLY A 202 11.71 -13.46 6.91
N HIS A 203 11.57 -13.25 5.60
CA HIS A 203 10.57 -13.99 4.82
C HIS A 203 10.85 -15.49 4.81
N VAL A 204 12.08 -15.91 4.52
CA VAL A 204 12.43 -17.33 4.48
C VAL A 204 12.24 -17.99 5.84
N ILE A 205 12.69 -17.38 6.93
CA ILE A 205 12.58 -17.96 8.27
C ILE A 205 11.12 -18.16 8.69
N PHE A 206 10.25 -17.19 8.41
CA PHE A 206 8.87 -17.21 8.90
C PHE A 206 7.88 -17.87 7.95
N TYR A 207 8.12 -17.82 6.63
CA TYR A 207 7.12 -18.26 5.65
C TYR A 207 7.58 -19.39 4.73
N GLN A 208 8.90 -19.59 4.56
CA GLN A 208 9.46 -20.60 3.65
C GLN A 208 10.70 -21.28 4.22
N PRO A 209 10.67 -21.81 5.47
CA PRO A 209 11.87 -22.39 6.11
C PRO A 209 12.41 -23.63 5.37
N GLU A 210 11.59 -24.29 4.57
CA GLU A 210 11.98 -25.41 3.73
C GLU A 210 13.04 -25.05 2.68
N LEU A 211 13.14 -23.77 2.27
CA LEU A 211 14.16 -23.33 1.30
C LEU A 211 15.60 -23.56 1.80
N PHE A 212 15.83 -23.55 3.10
CA PHE A 212 17.16 -23.87 3.65
C PHE A 212 17.64 -25.28 3.27
N LYS A 213 16.69 -26.22 3.05
CA LYS A 213 16.99 -27.62 2.67
C LYS A 213 16.84 -27.85 1.17
N GLN A 214 15.86 -27.20 0.53
CA GLN A 214 15.51 -27.45 -0.87
C GLN A 214 16.40 -26.69 -1.84
N ASP A 215 16.63 -25.39 -1.57
CA ASP A 215 17.41 -24.52 -2.44
C ASP A 215 18.10 -23.40 -1.62
N PHE A 216 19.24 -23.76 -1.05
CA PHE A 216 19.99 -22.88 -0.15
C PHE A 216 20.38 -21.53 -0.78
N TRP A 217 20.71 -21.49 -2.08
CA TRP A 217 21.08 -20.25 -2.75
C TRP A 217 19.90 -19.31 -2.95
N SER A 218 18.69 -19.84 -3.13
CA SER A 218 17.45 -19.06 -3.19
C SER A 218 17.12 -18.32 -1.88
N VAL A 219 17.73 -18.72 -0.76
CA VAL A 219 17.57 -18.03 0.52
C VAL A 219 18.16 -16.60 0.46
N PHE A 220 19.32 -16.46 -0.18
CA PHE A 220 20.09 -15.20 -0.16
C PHE A 220 20.06 -14.43 -1.49
N LEU A 221 19.90 -15.15 -2.59
CA LEU A 221 20.00 -14.61 -3.94
C LEU A 221 18.64 -14.60 -4.63
N PRO A 222 18.39 -13.66 -5.57
CA PRO A 222 17.15 -13.58 -6.33
C PRO A 222 17.09 -14.62 -7.46
N ILE A 223 17.48 -15.86 -7.16
CA ILE A 223 17.56 -16.97 -8.12
C ILE A 223 16.90 -18.22 -7.52
N GLN A 224 16.40 -19.08 -8.39
CA GLN A 224 16.02 -20.45 -8.09
C GLN A 224 17.06 -21.36 -8.76
N THR A 225 17.63 -22.33 -8.00
CA THR A 225 18.62 -23.24 -8.57
C THR A 225 18.05 -24.64 -8.79
N LYS A 226 16.90 -24.96 -8.21
CA LYS A 226 16.21 -26.25 -8.35
C LYS A 226 14.71 -26.06 -8.58
N PRO A 227 14.02 -26.86 -9.41
CA PRO A 227 14.58 -27.94 -10.26
C PRO A 227 15.36 -27.39 -11.46
N GLU A 228 15.15 -26.14 -11.87
CA GLU A 228 15.82 -25.45 -12.98
C GLU A 228 16.33 -24.08 -12.53
N PHE A 229 17.44 -23.65 -13.14
CA PHE A 229 17.99 -22.31 -12.87
C PHE A 229 17.06 -21.24 -13.46
N LYS A 230 16.56 -20.35 -12.60
CA LYS A 230 15.71 -19.24 -12.99
C LYS A 230 16.03 -17.99 -12.16
N PHE A 231 16.08 -16.84 -12.82
CA PHE A 231 16.12 -15.56 -12.11
C PHE A 231 14.71 -15.20 -11.65
N THR A 232 14.50 -15.17 -10.33
CA THR A 232 13.17 -14.95 -9.71
C THR A 232 12.94 -13.52 -9.28
N GLY A 233 13.99 -12.69 -9.28
CA GLY A 233 13.96 -11.39 -8.62
C GLY A 233 13.90 -11.54 -7.08
N PHE A 234 13.92 -10.42 -6.37
CA PHE A 234 13.69 -10.41 -4.93
C PHE A 234 12.17 -10.45 -4.63
N SER A 235 11.57 -11.63 -4.75
CA SER A 235 10.22 -11.91 -4.27
C SER A 235 10.27 -12.42 -2.83
N GLY A 236 9.19 -12.25 -2.08
CA GLY A 236 9.13 -12.70 -0.69
C GLY A 236 10.07 -11.89 0.23
N LEU A 237 9.62 -10.72 0.61
CA LEU A 237 10.32 -9.79 1.50
C LEU A 237 9.44 -9.51 2.72
N ALA A 238 9.96 -9.74 3.94
CA ALA A 238 9.25 -9.48 5.18
C ALA A 238 9.79 -8.23 5.87
N SER A 239 8.91 -7.27 6.14
CA SER A 239 9.27 -6.00 6.81
C SER A 239 9.86 -6.20 8.20
N HIS A 240 9.43 -7.22 8.93
CA HIS A 240 9.96 -7.56 10.26
C HIS A 240 11.44 -7.90 10.22
N GLY A 241 11.85 -8.73 9.25
CA GLY A 241 13.25 -9.09 9.05
C GLY A 241 14.12 -7.88 8.69
N ALA A 242 13.61 -7.00 7.80
CA ALA A 242 14.28 -5.75 7.46
C ALA A 242 14.48 -4.85 8.70
N THR A 243 13.46 -4.71 9.54
CA THR A 243 13.50 -3.87 10.75
C THR A 243 14.54 -4.41 11.74
N ILE A 244 14.55 -5.71 12.01
CA ILE A 244 15.53 -6.34 12.91
C ILE A 244 16.94 -6.15 12.38
N ALA A 245 17.18 -6.42 11.11
CA ALA A 245 18.49 -6.26 10.50
C ALA A 245 18.96 -4.79 10.51
N LEU A 246 18.06 -3.83 10.24
CA LEU A 246 18.38 -2.40 10.35
C LEU A 246 18.82 -1.99 11.76
N ILE A 247 18.18 -2.52 12.79
CA ILE A 247 18.59 -2.26 14.17
C ILE A 247 20.03 -2.74 14.38
N PHE A 248 20.35 -3.98 14.00
CA PHE A 248 21.70 -4.53 14.19
C PHE A 248 22.76 -3.83 13.34
N THR A 249 22.48 -3.57 12.06
CA THR A 249 23.43 -2.90 11.17
C THR A 249 23.68 -1.45 11.60
N THR A 250 22.67 -0.76 12.09
CA THR A 250 22.79 0.60 12.62
C THR A 250 23.57 0.63 13.93
N LEU A 251 23.36 -0.34 14.83
CA LEU A 251 24.16 -0.48 16.05
C LEU A 251 25.64 -0.76 15.72
N TYR A 252 25.90 -1.70 14.81
CA TYR A 252 27.25 -1.97 14.34
C TYR A 252 27.90 -0.72 13.75
N TYR A 253 27.20 0.00 12.87
CA TYR A 253 27.69 1.25 12.30
C TYR A 253 27.99 2.29 13.38
N ALA A 254 27.10 2.47 14.36
CA ALA A 254 27.26 3.43 15.44
C ALA A 254 28.47 3.14 16.29
N TYR A 255 28.69 1.88 16.73
CA TYR A 255 29.76 1.51 17.62
C TYR A 255 31.11 1.30 16.94
N LYS A 256 31.12 0.74 15.73
CA LYS A 256 32.37 0.30 15.09
C LYS A 256 32.83 1.24 13.98
N ILE A 257 31.95 1.97 13.32
CA ILE A 257 32.32 2.79 12.15
C ILE A 257 32.37 4.26 12.54
N ILE A 258 31.25 4.87 12.92
CA ILE A 258 31.20 6.30 13.23
C ILE A 258 31.62 6.61 14.69
N ARG A 259 31.57 5.61 15.57
CA ARG A 259 31.93 5.71 17.01
C ARG A 259 31.16 6.78 17.77
N LYS A 260 29.88 6.97 17.43
CA LYS A 260 28.95 7.85 18.13
C LYS A 260 27.89 7.04 18.87
N ASN A 261 27.19 7.69 19.81
CA ASN A 261 26.08 7.08 20.51
C ASN A 261 25.01 6.59 19.46
N PRO A 262 24.47 5.35 19.55
CA PRO A 262 23.46 4.86 18.66
C PRO A 262 22.24 5.77 18.51
N PHE A 263 21.79 6.42 19.59
CA PHE A 263 20.68 7.36 19.53
C PHE A 263 20.97 8.60 18.67
N TRP A 264 22.25 9.03 18.61
CA TRP A 264 22.64 10.08 17.67
C TRP A 264 22.39 9.65 16.22
N VAL A 265 22.70 8.41 15.88
CA VAL A 265 22.47 7.86 14.53
C VAL A 265 20.99 7.66 14.26
N TYR A 266 20.24 7.08 15.22
CA TYR A 266 18.80 6.84 15.07
C TYR A 266 18.00 8.13 14.91
N ASP A 267 18.36 9.22 15.60
CA ASP A 267 17.70 10.52 15.45
C ASP A 267 17.78 11.04 14.01
N ARG A 268 18.91 10.81 13.32
CA ARG A 268 19.11 11.25 11.93
C ARG A 268 18.45 10.30 10.93
N ILE A 269 18.62 9.00 11.13
CA ILE A 269 17.97 7.97 10.31
C ILE A 269 16.45 8.07 10.39
N GLY A 270 15.89 8.33 11.58
CA GLY A 270 14.44 8.47 11.76
C GLY A 270 13.81 9.52 10.85
N ILE A 271 14.53 10.65 10.63
CA ILE A 271 14.08 11.69 9.68
C ILE A 271 13.96 11.13 8.26
N VAL A 272 14.99 10.41 7.82
CA VAL A 272 15.07 9.86 6.47
C VAL A 272 14.08 8.71 6.28
N VAL A 273 13.95 7.85 7.30
CA VAL A 273 13.05 6.70 7.28
C VAL A 273 11.58 7.13 7.25
N ALA A 274 11.21 8.26 7.88
CA ALA A 274 9.87 8.80 7.75
C ALA A 274 9.50 9.10 6.29
N LEU A 275 10.40 9.74 5.54
CA LEU A 275 10.20 9.99 4.11
C LEU A 275 10.25 8.70 3.29
N GLY A 276 11.21 7.82 3.58
CA GLY A 276 11.31 6.50 2.93
C GLY A 276 10.03 5.68 3.10
N GLY A 277 9.45 5.69 4.30
CA GLY A 277 8.16 5.06 4.59
C GLY A 277 7.03 5.59 3.70
N ALA A 278 6.97 6.91 3.45
CA ALA A 278 5.99 7.49 2.54
C ALA A 278 6.13 6.93 1.11
N PHE A 279 7.35 6.81 0.59
CA PHE A 279 7.58 6.20 -0.72
C PHE A 279 7.21 4.71 -0.76
N VAL A 280 7.49 3.96 0.30
CA VAL A 280 7.06 2.55 0.40
C VAL A 280 5.53 2.47 0.34
N ARG A 281 4.80 3.35 1.03
CA ARG A 281 3.33 3.38 0.96
C ARG A 281 2.81 3.77 -0.42
N LEU A 282 3.46 4.69 -1.12
CA LEU A 282 3.14 4.95 -2.53
C LEU A 282 3.40 3.71 -3.40
N GLY A 283 4.46 2.96 -3.13
CA GLY A 283 4.73 1.68 -3.80
C GLY A 283 3.62 0.67 -3.59
N ASN A 284 3.15 0.49 -2.34
CA ASN A 284 2.00 -0.37 -2.04
C ASN A 284 0.73 0.09 -2.76
N PHE A 285 0.50 1.41 -2.85
CA PHE A 285 -0.62 1.97 -3.60
C PHE A 285 -0.56 1.58 -5.08
N PHE A 286 0.60 1.72 -5.73
CA PHE A 286 0.79 1.35 -7.13
C PHE A 286 0.62 -0.16 -7.38
N ASN A 287 0.94 -0.99 -6.41
CA ASN A 287 0.75 -2.44 -6.49
C ASN A 287 -0.64 -2.91 -6.04
N SER A 288 -1.54 -1.99 -5.64
CA SER A 288 -2.84 -2.34 -5.05
C SER A 288 -2.74 -3.23 -3.80
N GLU A 289 -1.67 -3.06 -3.02
CA GLU A 289 -1.42 -3.80 -1.78
C GLU A 289 -1.85 -2.98 -0.54
N ILE A 290 -2.22 -3.66 0.56
CA ILE A 290 -2.52 -3.02 1.86
C ILE A 290 -3.65 -1.98 1.73
N ILE A 291 -4.71 -2.35 1.06
CA ILE A 291 -5.85 -1.50 0.77
C ILE A 291 -6.74 -1.26 1.99
N GLY A 292 -7.60 -0.28 1.87
CA GLY A 292 -8.63 0.02 2.87
C GLY A 292 -9.91 -0.79 2.69
N LYS A 293 -10.79 -0.68 3.68
CA LYS A 293 -12.16 -1.20 3.64
C LYS A 293 -12.94 -0.60 2.50
N THR A 294 -13.99 -1.29 2.11
CA THR A 294 -14.95 -0.79 1.13
C THR A 294 -15.54 0.56 1.57
N VAL A 295 -15.80 1.41 0.62
CA VAL A 295 -16.35 2.75 0.85
C VAL A 295 -17.44 3.04 -0.17
N ASN A 296 -18.38 3.92 0.22
CA ASN A 296 -19.41 4.37 -0.71
C ASN A 296 -18.77 4.95 -1.98
N PRO A 297 -19.19 4.52 -3.17
CA PRO A 297 -18.66 5.03 -4.44
C PRO A 297 -18.70 6.57 -4.60
N SER A 298 -19.67 7.23 -3.97
CA SER A 298 -19.76 8.71 -3.96
C SER A 298 -18.77 9.40 -3.03
N SER A 299 -17.99 8.64 -2.24
CA SER A 299 -16.98 9.22 -1.37
C SER A 299 -15.84 9.83 -2.17
N PRO A 300 -15.33 11.02 -1.78
CA PRO A 300 -14.16 11.62 -2.43
C PRO A 300 -12.87 10.79 -2.25
N PHE A 301 -12.90 9.80 -1.36
CA PHE A 301 -11.78 8.88 -1.10
C PHE A 301 -11.98 7.50 -1.74
N ALA A 302 -13.02 7.33 -2.58
CA ALA A 302 -13.27 6.08 -3.26
C ALA A 302 -12.24 5.85 -4.37
N ILE A 303 -11.45 4.78 -4.25
CA ILE A 303 -10.47 4.37 -5.27
C ILE A 303 -10.70 2.91 -5.65
N LEU A 304 -10.66 2.63 -6.96
CA LEU A 304 -10.65 1.27 -7.49
C LEU A 304 -9.23 0.78 -7.65
N PHE A 305 -8.95 -0.38 -7.09
CA PHE A 305 -7.64 -1.03 -7.18
C PHE A 305 -7.68 -2.16 -8.20
N PRO A 306 -7.03 -2.03 -9.38
CA PRO A 306 -7.20 -2.98 -10.49
C PRO A 306 -6.78 -4.41 -10.15
N GLN A 307 -5.76 -4.58 -9.31
CA GLN A 307 -5.24 -5.90 -8.93
C GLN A 307 -6.16 -6.68 -7.98
N MET A 308 -7.15 -6.01 -7.41
CA MET A 308 -8.06 -6.64 -6.44
C MET A 308 -8.98 -7.69 -7.04
N SER A 309 -9.32 -7.57 -8.32
CA SER A 309 -10.14 -8.57 -8.99
C SER A 309 -9.54 -9.97 -8.96
N ASN A 310 -8.20 -10.07 -8.85
CA ASN A 310 -7.48 -11.34 -8.77
C ASN A 310 -7.63 -12.00 -7.39
N GLU A 311 -7.70 -11.20 -6.32
CA GLU A 311 -7.75 -11.68 -4.94
C GLU A 311 -9.19 -11.82 -4.41
N TYR A 312 -10.04 -10.85 -4.73
CA TYR A 312 -11.41 -10.75 -4.21
C TYR A 312 -12.49 -11.00 -5.29
N GLY A 313 -12.09 -11.34 -6.51
CA GLY A 313 -13.01 -11.63 -7.62
C GLY A 313 -13.76 -10.42 -8.18
N VAL A 314 -13.79 -9.28 -7.49
CA VAL A 314 -14.47 -8.04 -7.89
C VAL A 314 -13.67 -6.84 -7.44
N THR A 315 -13.57 -5.83 -8.32
CA THR A 315 -13.01 -4.52 -7.96
C THR A 315 -14.11 -3.62 -7.43
N VAL A 316 -14.05 -3.29 -6.15
CA VAL A 316 -15.00 -2.37 -5.48
C VAL A 316 -14.26 -1.15 -4.95
N PRO A 317 -14.93 0.02 -4.83
CA PRO A 317 -14.33 1.22 -4.27
C PRO A 317 -13.86 1.01 -2.83
N ARG A 318 -12.62 1.43 -2.54
CA ARG A 318 -11.99 1.26 -1.24
C ARG A 318 -11.26 2.50 -0.79
N TYR A 319 -11.06 2.64 0.52
CA TYR A 319 -10.20 3.68 1.05
C TYR A 319 -8.75 3.48 0.62
N PRO A 320 -8.04 4.54 0.16
CA PRO A 320 -6.62 4.48 -0.13
C PRO A 320 -5.79 4.59 1.16
N SER A 321 -5.86 3.59 2.02
CA SER A 321 -5.18 3.59 3.32
C SER A 321 -3.67 3.85 3.20
N GLN A 322 -3.07 3.41 2.09
CA GLN A 322 -1.66 3.65 1.76
C GLN A 322 -1.37 5.15 1.62
N LEU A 323 -2.26 5.90 0.94
CA LEU A 323 -2.09 7.34 0.75
C LEU A 323 -2.26 8.10 2.08
N PHE A 324 -3.17 7.67 2.94
CA PHE A 324 -3.33 8.28 4.26
C PHE A 324 -2.07 8.09 5.12
N GLU A 325 -1.50 6.88 5.12
CA GLU A 325 -0.21 6.65 5.79
C GLU A 325 0.93 7.45 5.14
N ALA A 326 0.99 7.50 3.81
CA ALA A 326 2.03 8.23 3.11
C ALA A 326 2.00 9.73 3.41
N VAL A 327 0.82 10.37 3.40
CA VAL A 327 0.64 11.77 3.82
C VAL A 327 1.09 11.97 5.27
N GLY A 328 0.65 11.09 6.17
CA GLY A 328 1.06 11.14 7.57
C GLY A 328 2.59 11.05 7.74
N TYR A 329 3.25 10.19 6.97
CA TYR A 329 4.71 10.03 7.02
C TYR A 329 5.46 11.22 6.41
N VAL A 330 4.93 11.87 5.39
CA VAL A 330 5.48 13.13 4.86
C VAL A 330 5.36 14.24 5.91
N LEU A 331 4.21 14.37 6.57
CA LEU A 331 4.03 15.36 7.64
C LEU A 331 4.98 15.08 8.82
N LEU A 332 5.16 13.81 9.17
CA LEU A 332 6.15 13.39 10.17
C LEU A 332 7.57 13.77 9.76
N PHE A 333 7.97 13.50 8.51
CA PHE A 333 9.26 13.93 7.99
C PHE A 333 9.47 15.44 8.12
N ILE A 334 8.49 16.23 7.69
CA ILE A 334 8.54 17.70 7.79
C ILE A 334 8.69 18.13 9.26
N LEU A 335 7.89 17.56 10.15
CA LEU A 335 7.97 17.86 11.58
C LEU A 335 9.34 17.54 12.16
N LEU A 336 9.87 16.33 11.92
CA LEU A 336 11.20 15.92 12.41
C LEU A 336 12.29 16.82 11.82
N TRP A 337 12.19 17.17 10.54
CA TRP A 337 13.12 18.07 9.88
C TRP A 337 13.14 19.47 10.50
N VAL A 338 11.96 20.04 10.74
CA VAL A 338 11.80 21.36 11.39
C VAL A 338 12.39 21.33 12.80
N LEU A 339 12.06 20.29 13.58
CA LEU A 339 12.57 20.15 14.95
C LEU A 339 14.09 19.93 14.98
N TYR A 340 14.63 19.15 14.06
CA TYR A 340 16.05 18.93 13.91
C TYR A 340 16.78 20.24 13.52
N ARG A 341 16.22 20.99 12.58
CA ARG A 341 16.89 22.13 11.96
C ARG A 341 16.79 23.43 12.78
N TYR A 342 15.63 23.65 13.42
CA TYR A 342 15.29 24.94 14.01
C TYR A 342 15.12 24.90 15.54
N THR A 343 15.37 23.75 16.16
CA THR A 343 15.30 23.62 17.62
C THR A 343 16.53 22.93 18.17
N ASN A 344 16.72 22.98 19.51
CA ASN A 344 17.80 22.30 20.20
C ASN A 344 17.56 20.80 20.41
N LYS A 345 16.54 20.20 19.72
CA LYS A 345 16.20 18.79 19.91
C LYS A 345 17.25 17.85 19.33
N LYS A 346 18.00 18.28 18.31
CA LYS A 346 19.13 17.52 17.75
C LYS A 346 20.23 17.20 18.75
N TYR A 347 20.35 17.99 19.82
CA TYR A 347 21.33 17.78 20.91
C TYR A 347 20.81 16.86 22.03
N GLN A 348 19.55 16.48 21.99
CA GLN A 348 18.93 15.58 22.94
C GLN A 348 18.79 14.20 22.31
N GLN A 349 19.88 13.41 22.39
CA GLN A 349 20.00 12.13 21.68
C GLN A 349 18.88 11.16 22.07
N GLY A 350 18.20 10.62 21.05
CA GLY A 350 17.06 9.73 21.17
C GLY A 350 15.70 10.45 21.21
N TRP A 351 15.67 11.79 21.31
CA TRP A 351 14.39 12.50 21.37
C TRP A 351 13.64 12.48 20.04
N LEU A 352 14.33 12.77 18.93
CA LEU A 352 13.73 12.76 17.59
C LEU A 352 13.33 11.35 17.18
N PHE A 353 14.15 10.35 17.53
CA PHE A 353 13.84 8.95 17.27
C PHE A 353 12.62 8.47 18.07
N GLY A 354 12.53 8.85 19.35
CA GLY A 354 11.37 8.56 20.17
C GLY A 354 10.09 9.20 19.60
N LEU A 355 10.17 10.47 19.18
CA LEU A 355 9.05 11.17 18.55
C LEU A 355 8.65 10.51 17.21
N PHE A 356 9.66 10.10 16.41
CA PHE A 356 9.42 9.33 15.18
C PHE A 356 8.59 8.08 15.47
N PHE A 357 8.97 7.30 16.50
CA PHE A 357 8.24 6.10 16.87
C PHE A 357 6.80 6.41 17.32
N VAL A 358 6.65 7.38 18.23
CA VAL A 358 5.32 7.76 18.75
C VAL A 358 4.39 8.13 17.61
N ILE A 359 4.81 9.03 16.72
CA ILE A 359 3.92 9.54 15.67
C ILE A 359 3.72 8.52 14.57
N LEU A 360 4.77 7.83 14.11
CA LEU A 360 4.65 6.82 13.05
C LEU A 360 3.68 5.70 13.43
N TRP A 361 3.84 5.15 14.64
CA TRP A 361 2.97 4.08 15.12
C TRP A 361 1.56 4.57 15.49
N SER A 362 1.41 5.84 15.89
CA SER A 362 0.09 6.46 16.07
C SER A 362 -0.63 6.61 14.73
N ILE A 363 0.06 7.09 13.68
CA ILE A 363 -0.53 7.16 12.32
C ILE A 363 -1.00 5.76 11.90
N ARG A 364 -0.14 4.75 12.08
CA ARG A 364 -0.47 3.37 11.75
C ARG A 364 -1.66 2.87 12.54
N PHE A 365 -1.71 3.12 13.85
CA PHE A 365 -2.82 2.74 14.73
C PHE A 365 -4.16 3.31 14.24
N PHE A 366 -4.20 4.59 13.89
CA PHE A 366 -5.44 5.22 13.43
C PHE A 366 -5.83 4.82 12.01
N VAL A 367 -4.89 4.71 11.09
CA VAL A 367 -5.20 4.28 9.72
C VAL A 367 -5.67 2.83 9.68
N GLU A 368 -5.25 1.99 10.62
CA GLU A 368 -5.66 0.60 10.72
C GLU A 368 -7.19 0.42 10.86
N PHE A 369 -7.92 1.40 11.41
CA PHE A 369 -9.39 1.38 11.44
C PHE A 369 -10.01 1.38 10.03
N LEU A 370 -9.30 1.94 9.06
CA LEU A 370 -9.74 2.06 7.66
C LEU A 370 -9.20 0.94 6.77
N LYS A 371 -8.31 0.08 7.29
CA LYS A 371 -7.71 -1.00 6.50
C LYS A 371 -8.59 -2.24 6.46
N GLU A 372 -8.52 -2.95 5.34
CA GLU A 372 -8.99 -4.32 5.23
C GLU A 372 -8.02 -5.24 6.00
N PRO A 373 -8.52 -6.21 6.78
CA PRO A 373 -7.68 -7.22 7.41
C PRO A 373 -6.80 -7.95 6.39
N GLN A 374 -5.52 -8.10 6.70
CA GLN A 374 -4.56 -8.78 5.83
C GLN A 374 -4.23 -10.17 6.40
N GLY A 375 -4.95 -11.18 5.96
CA GLY A 375 -4.81 -12.55 6.45
C GLY A 375 -5.52 -12.76 7.79
N ASP A 376 -5.18 -13.87 8.45
CA ASP A 376 -5.79 -14.23 9.74
C ASP A 376 -5.45 -13.22 10.83
N GLU A 377 -6.45 -12.74 11.52
CA GLU A 377 -6.28 -11.89 12.69
C GLU A 377 -5.85 -12.75 13.88
N PHE A 378 -4.53 -12.81 14.15
CA PHE A 378 -3.97 -13.61 15.24
C PHE A 378 -4.25 -13.03 16.63
N ILE A 379 -4.47 -11.71 16.74
CA ILE A 379 -4.66 -11.04 18.01
C ILE A 379 -5.88 -10.12 17.90
N SER A 380 -6.91 -10.43 18.68
CA SER A 380 -8.04 -9.52 18.94
C SER A 380 -8.08 -9.24 20.43
N PHE A 381 -7.84 -7.99 20.81
CA PHE A 381 -7.88 -7.57 22.21
C PHE A 381 -8.69 -6.28 22.35
N ALA A 382 -9.70 -6.30 23.20
CA ALA A 382 -10.56 -5.12 23.47
C ALA A 382 -11.16 -4.46 22.20
N GLY A 383 -11.48 -5.25 21.16
CA GLY A 383 -12.04 -4.76 19.90
C GLY A 383 -11.00 -4.13 18.95
N LEU A 384 -9.71 -4.24 19.28
CA LEU A 384 -8.60 -3.81 18.42
C LEU A 384 -8.09 -4.98 17.58
N ASN A 385 -7.72 -4.69 16.34
CA ASN A 385 -7.12 -5.68 15.45
C ASN A 385 -5.62 -5.86 15.73
N THR A 386 -5.02 -6.87 15.11
CA THR A 386 -3.59 -7.20 15.26
C THR A 386 -2.67 -6.01 14.99
N GLY A 387 -2.93 -5.23 13.94
CA GLY A 387 -2.11 -4.06 13.58
C GLY A 387 -2.13 -2.96 14.64
N GLN A 388 -3.30 -2.75 15.26
CA GLN A 388 -3.47 -1.78 16.33
C GLN A 388 -2.79 -2.23 17.63
N VAL A 389 -3.01 -3.49 18.02
CA VAL A 389 -2.38 -4.05 19.23
C VAL A 389 -0.86 -4.01 19.13
N LEU A 390 -0.30 -4.37 17.98
CA LEU A 390 1.15 -4.31 17.74
C LEU A 390 1.71 -2.89 17.70
N SER A 391 0.90 -1.88 17.42
CA SER A 391 1.35 -0.47 17.40
C SER A 391 1.59 0.09 18.82
N ILE A 392 0.80 -0.34 19.80
CA ILE A 392 0.84 0.19 21.17
C ILE A 392 2.23 0.04 21.83
N PRO A 393 2.90 -1.14 21.82
CA PRO A 393 4.23 -1.28 22.41
C PRO A 393 5.25 -0.31 21.82
N PHE A 394 5.20 -0.06 20.52
CA PHE A 394 6.15 0.84 19.88
C PHE A 394 5.87 2.31 20.19
N ILE A 395 4.62 2.71 20.38
CA ILE A 395 4.26 4.05 20.89
C ILE A 395 4.85 4.22 22.30
N ILE A 396 4.69 3.22 23.18
CA ILE A 396 5.23 3.25 24.55
C ILE A 396 6.75 3.32 24.53
N ILE A 397 7.41 2.49 23.72
CA ILE A 397 8.88 2.52 23.57
C ILE A 397 9.34 3.91 23.13
N GLY A 398 8.68 4.49 22.11
CA GLY A 398 8.99 5.84 21.65
C GLY A 398 8.87 6.89 22.76
N ALA A 399 7.77 6.85 23.52
CA ALA A 399 7.55 7.76 24.65
C ALA A 399 8.62 7.58 25.74
N VAL A 400 8.97 6.34 26.09
CA VAL A 400 10.02 6.04 27.04
C VAL A 400 11.38 6.58 26.57
N VAL A 401 11.75 6.35 25.31
CA VAL A 401 13.00 6.87 24.72
C VAL A 401 13.03 8.40 24.79
N MET A 402 11.91 9.08 24.47
CA MET A 402 11.81 10.54 24.60
C MET A 402 12.02 11.03 26.04
N LEU A 403 11.44 10.36 27.01
CA LEU A 403 11.61 10.71 28.43
C LEU A 403 13.04 10.52 28.90
N TYR A 404 13.65 9.39 28.55
CA TYR A 404 15.05 9.09 28.94
C TYR A 404 16.08 9.91 28.18
N SER A 405 15.78 10.42 27.01
CA SER A 405 16.68 11.23 26.19
C SER A 405 17.18 12.50 26.90
N LYS A 406 16.45 12.99 27.92
CA LYS A 406 16.91 14.10 28.77
C LYS A 406 18.24 13.82 29.45
N LYS A 407 18.58 12.54 29.69
CA LYS A 407 19.85 12.11 30.32
C LYS A 407 21.03 12.08 29.33
N PHE A 408 20.75 12.12 28.04
CA PHE A 408 21.71 12.01 26.93
C PHE A 408 21.86 13.32 26.15
N LYS A 409 21.74 14.46 26.85
CA LYS A 409 21.98 15.75 26.22
C LYS A 409 23.50 15.92 26.00
N ILE A 410 23.84 16.43 24.83
CA ILE A 410 25.20 16.81 24.45
C ILE A 410 25.23 18.31 24.19
N THR A 411 26.37 18.93 24.38
CA THR A 411 26.60 20.33 24.02
C THR A 411 26.75 20.48 22.51
N GLU A 412 26.56 21.68 22.00
CA GLU A 412 26.78 21.99 20.58
C GLU A 412 28.21 21.65 20.17
N ALA A 413 29.21 22.01 21.00
CA ALA A 413 30.61 21.72 20.78
C ALA A 413 30.92 20.22 20.74
N GLU A 414 30.23 19.40 21.53
CA GLU A 414 30.38 17.93 21.49
C GLU A 414 29.74 17.30 20.26
N ASN A 415 28.63 17.88 19.76
CA ASN A 415 27.98 17.40 18.54
C ASN A 415 28.83 17.69 17.28
N GLU A 416 29.54 18.79 17.28
CA GLU A 416 30.35 19.30 16.17
C GLU A 416 31.84 18.87 16.25
N LYS A 417 32.26 18.13 17.27
CA LYS A 417 33.63 17.60 17.30
C LYS A 417 33.89 16.77 16.05
N PRO A 418 34.86 17.15 15.20
CA PRO A 418 35.30 16.34 14.09
C PRO A 418 35.91 15.04 14.60
N ASP A 419 35.53 13.93 13.99
CA ASP A 419 36.13 12.60 14.25
C ASP A 419 37.49 12.45 13.60
#